data_cd15face6fc1171aced2291535ff97d3
#
_entry.id   cd15face6fc1171aced2291535ff97d3
#
_cell.length_a   1.000
_cell.length_b   1.000
_cell.length_c   1.000
_cell.angle_alpha   90.00
_cell.angle_beta   90.00
_cell.angle_gamma   90.00
#
_symmetry.space_group_name_H-M   'P 1'
#
loop_
_entity.id
_entity.type
_entity.pdbx_description
1 polymer ?
#
loop_
_entity_poly.entity_id
_entity_poly.type
_entity_poly.pdbx_seq_one_letter_code
_entity_poly.pdbx_strand_id
1 'polypeptide(L)'
;MADDTPAAPKPSWRRRHWRLITAVLIIVVPILIISGWAWITLGYAYASEDRAGYVQKISKRGWLCKTWEGELATSNLPGAMPEIFKFTVRNDSLARILENNLGKRVTLTFEQHRGVPTSCFGETQDYITNVRLSEN
;
A
#
# COMPACT_ATOMS: atom_id res chain seq x y z
N MET A 1 -54.63 48.06 -19.24
CA MET A 1 -53.20 47.97 -19.30
C MET A 1 -52.84 46.61 -18.76
N ALA A 2 -52.62 45.67 -19.66
CA ALA A 2 -52.18 44.31 -19.28
C ALA A 2 -50.66 44.37 -19.12
N ASP A 3 -50.16 43.88 -17.95
CA ASP A 3 -48.76 43.83 -17.60
C ASP A 3 -48.16 42.56 -18.23
N ASP A 4 -47.59 42.75 -19.42
CA ASP A 4 -46.81 41.69 -20.11
C ASP A 4 -45.40 41.58 -19.51
N THR A 5 -45.30 41.01 -18.31
CA THR A 5 -44.02 40.66 -17.76
C THR A 5 -43.52 39.39 -18.47
N PRO A 6 -42.40 39.41 -19.22
CA PRO A 6 -41.90 38.24 -19.90
C PRO A 6 -41.43 37.19 -18.89
N ALA A 7 -42.03 36.02 -18.93
CA ALA A 7 -41.68 34.90 -18.08
C ALA A 7 -40.19 34.50 -18.30
N ALA A 8 -39.43 34.47 -17.19
CA ALA A 8 -38.05 34.08 -17.22
C ALA A 8 -37.87 32.67 -17.86
N PRO A 9 -36.91 32.48 -18.76
CA PRO A 9 -36.73 31.21 -19.46
C PRO A 9 -36.38 30.12 -18.44
N LYS A 10 -37.19 29.08 -18.38
CA LYS A 10 -36.95 27.89 -17.55
C LYS A 10 -35.61 27.29 -17.94
N PRO A 11 -34.72 26.98 -16.96
CA PRO A 11 -33.42 26.41 -17.26
C PRO A 11 -33.60 25.08 -18.00
N SER A 12 -33.00 24.96 -19.19
CA SER A 12 -33.17 23.80 -20.04
C SER A 12 -32.67 22.56 -19.27
N TRP A 13 -33.43 21.47 -19.35
CA TRP A 13 -33.15 20.16 -18.74
C TRP A 13 -31.69 19.72 -18.96
N ARG A 14 -31.10 20.02 -20.12
CA ARG A 14 -29.68 19.76 -20.47
C ARG A 14 -28.69 20.48 -19.55
N ARG A 15 -28.94 21.74 -19.12
CA ARG A 15 -28.05 22.51 -18.23
C ARG A 15 -28.00 21.94 -16.81
N ARG A 16 -29.12 21.41 -16.32
CA ARG A 16 -29.22 20.82 -15.00
C ARG A 16 -28.46 19.49 -14.93
N HIS A 17 -28.60 18.66 -15.98
CA HIS A 17 -27.90 17.35 -16.05
C HIS A 17 -26.42 17.54 -16.35
N TRP A 18 -26.02 18.56 -17.11
CA TRP A 18 -24.61 18.87 -17.35
C TRP A 18 -23.87 19.16 -16.04
N ARG A 19 -24.44 19.93 -15.13
CA ARG A 19 -23.83 20.19 -13.80
C ARG A 19 -23.68 18.93 -12.98
N LEU A 20 -24.66 18.06 -12.98
CA LEU A 20 -24.59 16.77 -12.29
C LEU A 20 -23.53 15.86 -12.90
N ILE A 21 -23.49 15.76 -14.22
CA ILE A 21 -22.46 14.98 -14.94
C ILE A 21 -21.06 15.52 -14.64
N THR A 22 -20.88 16.84 -14.68
CA THR A 22 -19.59 17.47 -14.36
C THR A 22 -19.18 17.20 -12.91
N ALA A 23 -20.10 17.31 -11.96
CA ALA A 23 -19.83 17.01 -10.55
C ALA A 23 -19.45 15.55 -10.34
N VAL A 24 -20.15 14.63 -10.99
CA VAL A 24 -19.82 13.19 -10.95
C VAL A 24 -18.45 12.92 -11.58
N LEU A 25 -18.14 13.53 -12.72
CA LEU A 25 -16.84 13.37 -13.38
C LEU A 25 -15.68 13.89 -12.51
N ILE A 26 -15.86 15.03 -11.83
CA ILE A 26 -14.84 15.59 -10.93
C ILE A 26 -14.51 14.63 -9.77
N ILE A 27 -15.45 13.82 -9.33
CA ILE A 27 -15.25 12.85 -8.26
C ILE A 27 -14.72 11.52 -8.81
N VAL A 28 -15.34 10.99 -9.86
CA VAL A 28 -15.05 9.66 -10.39
C VAL A 28 -13.68 9.59 -11.08
N VAL A 29 -13.32 10.61 -11.85
CA VAL A 29 -12.06 10.62 -12.60
C VAL A 29 -10.84 10.53 -11.68
N PRO A 30 -10.67 11.35 -10.63
CA PRO A 30 -9.53 11.19 -9.72
C PRO A 30 -9.52 9.85 -8.98
N ILE A 31 -10.68 9.31 -8.61
CA ILE A 31 -10.76 7.98 -8.00
C ILE A 31 -10.24 6.90 -8.95
N LEU A 32 -10.63 6.94 -10.22
CA LEU A 32 -10.14 6.00 -11.24
C LEU A 32 -8.64 6.15 -11.49
N ILE A 33 -8.12 7.37 -11.52
CA ILE A 33 -6.69 7.63 -11.69
C ILE A 33 -5.90 7.07 -10.50
N ILE A 34 -6.31 7.35 -9.27
CA ILE A 34 -5.65 6.87 -8.06
C ILE A 34 -5.72 5.34 -7.98
N SER A 35 -6.87 4.76 -8.28
CA SER A 35 -7.06 3.29 -8.28
C SER A 35 -6.20 2.61 -9.35
N GLY A 36 -6.16 3.17 -10.56
CA GLY A 36 -5.30 2.66 -11.64
C GLY A 36 -3.81 2.78 -11.30
N TRP A 37 -3.40 3.92 -10.74
CA TRP A 37 -2.03 4.10 -10.28
C TRP A 37 -1.66 3.11 -9.19
N ALA A 38 -2.52 2.93 -8.18
CA ALA A 38 -2.29 1.95 -7.11
C ALA A 38 -2.19 0.52 -7.67
N TRP A 39 -3.03 0.17 -8.64
CA TRP A 39 -2.98 -1.15 -9.26
C TRP A 39 -1.69 -1.41 -10.02
N ILE A 40 -1.22 -0.42 -10.78
CA ILE A 40 0.07 -0.50 -11.52
C ILE A 40 1.23 -0.61 -10.54
N THR A 41 1.31 0.25 -9.52
CA THR A 41 2.43 0.28 -8.57
C THR A 41 2.50 -0.97 -7.69
N LEU A 42 1.37 -1.57 -7.34
CA LEU A 42 1.31 -2.82 -6.59
C LEU A 42 1.54 -4.06 -7.46
N GLY A 43 1.24 -3.97 -8.76
CA GLY A 43 1.46 -5.05 -9.72
C GLY A 43 2.88 -5.10 -10.28
N TYR A 44 3.63 -4.01 -10.19
CA TYR A 44 5.00 -3.93 -10.72
C TYR A 44 6.02 -3.95 -9.60
N ALA A 45 6.72 -5.08 -9.45
CA ALA A 45 7.87 -5.20 -8.56
C ALA A 45 9.09 -4.58 -9.25
N TYR A 46 9.70 -3.57 -8.63
CA TYR A 46 10.91 -2.92 -9.14
C TYR A 46 12.15 -3.82 -9.00
N ALA A 47 12.25 -4.52 -7.89
CA ALA A 47 13.33 -5.45 -7.58
C ALA A 47 12.79 -6.59 -6.70
N SER A 48 13.38 -7.77 -6.87
CA SER A 48 13.15 -8.93 -5.99
C SER A 48 14.50 -9.39 -5.46
N GLU A 49 14.64 -9.45 -4.15
CA GLU A 49 15.89 -9.80 -3.49
C GLU A 49 15.64 -10.75 -2.32
N ASP A 50 16.66 -11.55 -2.00
CA ASP A 50 16.69 -12.38 -0.81
C ASP A 50 17.59 -11.73 0.26
N ARG A 51 17.10 -11.66 1.51
CA ARG A 51 17.87 -11.15 2.64
C ARG A 51 17.78 -12.10 3.82
N ALA A 52 18.93 -12.51 4.33
CA ALA A 52 19.01 -13.37 5.49
C ALA A 52 19.32 -12.58 6.76
N GLY A 53 18.68 -12.95 7.86
CA GLY A 53 18.90 -12.29 9.15
C GLY A 53 18.06 -12.91 10.26
N TYR A 54 18.05 -12.25 11.42
CA TYR A 54 17.27 -12.65 12.58
C TYR A 54 16.03 -11.78 12.72
N VAL A 55 14.86 -12.39 12.80
CA VAL A 55 13.60 -11.65 13.01
C VAL A 55 13.59 -11.06 14.41
N GLN A 56 13.62 -9.74 14.52
CA GLN A 56 13.63 -9.03 15.81
C GLN A 56 12.21 -8.75 16.30
N LYS A 57 11.36 -8.35 15.39
CA LYS A 57 10.02 -7.90 15.73
C LYS A 57 9.07 -8.10 14.56
N ILE A 58 7.84 -8.43 14.88
CA ILE A 58 6.71 -8.35 13.96
C ILE A 58 5.51 -7.81 14.72
N SER A 59 4.79 -6.88 14.14
CA SER A 59 3.62 -6.26 14.77
C SER A 59 2.61 -5.82 13.72
N LYS A 60 1.34 -5.91 14.07
CA LYS A 60 0.26 -5.37 13.24
C LYS A 60 0.06 -3.90 13.58
N ARG A 61 0.26 -3.02 12.59
CA ARG A 61 0.17 -1.56 12.75
C ARG A 61 -0.81 -0.96 11.75
N GLY A 62 -1.26 0.24 12.02
CA GLY A 62 -2.15 1.02 11.19
C GLY A 62 -3.43 1.43 11.92
N TRP A 63 -3.92 2.62 11.61
CA TRP A 63 -5.13 3.17 12.22
C TRP A 63 -6.39 2.73 11.46
N LEU A 64 -6.45 3.00 10.16
CA LEU A 64 -7.57 2.64 9.29
C LEU A 64 -7.30 1.31 8.57
N CYS A 65 -6.09 1.17 8.03
CA CYS A 65 -5.63 -0.03 7.35
C CYS A 65 -4.55 -0.68 8.21
N LYS A 66 -4.74 -1.94 8.62
CA LYS A 66 -3.77 -2.66 9.45
C LYS A 66 -2.89 -3.53 8.56
N THR A 67 -1.59 -3.27 8.60
CA THR A 67 -0.55 -4.05 7.92
C THR A 67 0.39 -4.69 8.94
N TRP A 68 1.01 -5.80 8.57
CA TRP A 68 2.05 -6.41 9.38
C TRP A 68 3.41 -5.77 9.04
N GLU A 69 4.06 -5.22 10.06
CA GLU A 69 5.37 -4.58 9.93
C GLU A 69 6.38 -5.34 10.77
N GLY A 70 7.53 -5.66 10.17
CA GLY A 70 8.58 -6.40 10.81
C GLY A 70 9.95 -5.75 10.69
N GLU A 71 10.85 -6.21 11.55
CA GLU A 71 12.24 -5.79 11.59
C GLU A 71 13.15 -7.04 11.58
N LEU A 72 14.08 -7.07 10.63
CA LEU A 72 15.10 -8.11 10.50
C LEU A 72 16.47 -7.52 10.81
N ALA A 73 17.18 -8.11 11.76
CA ALA A 73 18.58 -7.76 11.99
C ALA A 73 19.46 -8.56 11.02
N THR A 74 20.09 -7.87 10.11
CA THR A 74 21.06 -8.44 9.17
C THR A 74 22.46 -8.32 9.76
N SER A 75 23.12 -9.46 9.98
CA SER A 75 24.50 -9.51 10.45
C SER A 75 25.41 -9.82 9.26
N ASN A 76 26.15 -8.85 8.78
CA ASN A 76 26.99 -9.02 7.59
C ASN A 76 28.45 -9.37 7.89
N LEU A 77 29.01 -8.94 9.05
CA LEU A 77 30.41 -9.16 9.39
C LEU A 77 30.59 -9.28 10.91
N PRO A 78 31.53 -10.14 11.37
CA PRO A 78 31.90 -10.18 12.78
C PRO A 78 32.42 -8.79 13.24
N GLY A 79 31.77 -8.21 14.26
CA GLY A 79 32.13 -6.89 14.81
C GLY A 79 31.42 -5.69 14.19
N ALA A 80 30.63 -5.86 13.14
CA ALA A 80 29.77 -4.80 12.59
C ALA A 80 28.45 -4.71 13.38
N MET A 81 27.92 -3.48 13.52
CA MET A 81 26.58 -3.29 14.06
C MET A 81 25.56 -3.94 13.13
N PRO A 82 24.55 -4.67 13.66
CA PRO A 82 23.51 -5.24 12.83
C PRO A 82 22.69 -4.13 12.14
N GLU A 83 22.55 -4.24 10.84
CA GLU A 83 21.66 -3.39 10.07
C GLU A 83 20.21 -3.84 10.28
N ILE A 84 19.34 -2.92 10.65
CA ILE A 84 17.92 -3.21 10.82
C ILE A 84 17.21 -2.97 9.49
N PHE A 85 16.75 -4.07 8.89
CA PHE A 85 15.91 -4.04 7.69
C PHE A 85 14.44 -4.06 8.08
N LYS A 86 13.69 -3.04 7.69
CA LYS A 86 12.25 -2.93 7.94
C LYS A 86 11.49 -3.40 6.71
N PHE A 87 10.44 -4.18 6.94
CA PHE A 87 9.64 -4.76 5.87
C PHE A 87 8.16 -4.83 6.22
N THR A 88 7.33 -4.91 5.19
CA THR A 88 5.89 -5.11 5.30
C THR A 88 5.50 -6.50 4.84
N VAL A 89 4.56 -7.15 5.56
CA VAL A 89 3.99 -8.44 5.18
C VAL A 89 2.50 -8.27 4.91
N ARG A 90 2.07 -8.60 3.70
CA ARG A 90 0.66 -8.52 3.30
C ARG A 90 -0.11 -9.81 3.54
N ASN A 91 0.59 -10.92 3.65
CA ASN A 91 0.00 -12.23 3.84
C ASN A 91 0.01 -12.62 5.32
N ASP A 92 -1.18 -12.78 5.90
CA ASP A 92 -1.34 -13.17 7.32
C ASP A 92 -0.68 -14.51 7.65
N SER A 93 -0.62 -15.45 6.70
CA SER A 93 0.04 -16.75 6.91
C SER A 93 1.56 -16.59 7.06
N LEU A 94 2.18 -15.76 6.21
CA LEU A 94 3.62 -15.45 6.32
C LEU A 94 3.92 -14.67 7.60
N ALA A 95 3.05 -13.75 8.00
CA ALA A 95 3.19 -13.01 9.25
C ALA A 95 3.20 -13.93 10.47
N ARG A 96 2.33 -14.93 10.52
CA ARG A 96 2.30 -15.95 11.59
C ARG A 96 3.54 -16.84 11.60
N ILE A 97 4.06 -17.21 10.42
CA ILE A 97 5.32 -17.96 10.33
C ILE A 97 6.45 -17.15 10.94
N LEU A 98 6.54 -15.86 10.64
CA LEU A 98 7.54 -14.96 11.20
C LEU A 98 7.38 -14.77 12.70
N GLU A 99 6.14 -14.60 13.18
CA GLU A 99 5.82 -14.46 14.59
C GLU A 99 6.24 -15.69 15.40
N ASN A 100 5.99 -16.89 14.88
CA ASN A 100 6.39 -18.15 15.52
C ASN A 100 7.91 -18.41 15.46
N ASN A 101 8.65 -17.65 14.65
CA ASN A 101 10.09 -17.81 14.48
C ASN A 101 10.87 -16.54 14.86
N LEU A 102 10.33 -15.72 15.78
CA LEU A 102 11.05 -14.58 16.35
C LEU A 102 12.37 -15.01 16.97
N GLY A 103 13.43 -14.24 16.72
CA GLY A 103 14.79 -14.54 17.19
C GLY A 103 15.52 -15.65 16.43
N LYS A 104 14.87 -16.30 15.46
CA LYS A 104 15.52 -17.30 14.60
C LYS A 104 16.05 -16.66 13.32
N ARG A 105 17.03 -17.34 12.72
CA ARG A 105 17.58 -16.95 11.42
C ARG A 105 16.64 -17.39 10.30
N VAL A 106 16.26 -16.44 9.45
CA VAL A 106 15.40 -16.67 8.31
C VAL A 106 15.98 -16.01 7.07
N THR A 107 15.61 -16.51 5.91
CA THR A 107 15.84 -15.84 4.62
C THR A 107 14.50 -15.34 4.13
N LEU A 108 14.39 -14.04 3.98
CA LEU A 108 13.21 -13.36 3.45
C LEU A 108 13.42 -13.05 1.98
N THR A 109 12.48 -13.46 1.14
CA THR A 109 12.37 -12.98 -0.24
C THR A 109 11.40 -11.81 -0.21
N PHE A 110 11.84 -10.66 -0.67
CA PHE A 110 11.01 -9.46 -0.73
C PHE A 110 11.01 -8.83 -2.11
N GLU A 111 9.94 -8.13 -2.39
CA GLU A 111 9.77 -7.32 -3.59
C GLU A 111 9.65 -5.85 -3.21
N GLN A 112 10.39 -5.00 -3.91
CA GLN A 112 10.32 -3.56 -3.70
C GLN A 112 9.30 -2.95 -4.66
N HIS A 113 8.28 -2.29 -4.09
CA HIS A 113 7.28 -1.54 -4.82
C HIS A 113 7.46 -0.04 -4.56
N ARG A 114 7.85 0.71 -5.58
CA ARG A 114 8.05 2.16 -5.48
C ARG A 114 6.80 2.93 -5.87
N GLY A 115 6.53 4.02 -5.14
CA GLY A 115 5.43 4.92 -5.49
C GLY A 115 4.04 4.45 -5.05
N VAL A 116 3.96 3.57 -4.06
CA VAL A 116 2.69 3.18 -3.46
C VAL A 116 2.02 4.40 -2.84
N PRO A 117 0.78 4.75 -3.23
CA PRO A 117 0.20 6.07 -2.95
C PRO A 117 -0.22 6.29 -1.50
N THR A 118 -0.35 5.22 -0.70
CA THR A 118 -0.82 5.32 0.68
C THR A 118 -0.17 4.29 1.59
N SER A 119 -0.04 4.61 2.90
CA SER A 119 0.41 3.68 3.95
C SER A 119 -0.60 2.55 4.25
N CYS A 120 -1.77 2.55 3.61
CA CYS A 120 -2.73 1.46 3.72
C CYS A 120 -2.22 0.14 3.12
N PHE A 121 -1.23 0.19 2.25
CA PHE A 121 -0.63 -1.00 1.65
C PHE A 121 0.62 -1.48 2.37
N GLY A 122 1.21 -0.66 3.26
CA GLY A 122 2.40 -0.92 4.05
C GLY A 122 3.11 0.37 4.45
N GLU A 123 3.81 0.36 5.57
CA GLU A 123 4.64 1.49 6.00
C GLU A 123 5.98 1.51 5.24
N THR A 124 6.42 0.36 4.73
CA THR A 124 7.64 0.22 3.93
C THR A 124 7.32 -0.10 2.47
N GLN A 125 8.32 0.05 1.61
CA GLN A 125 8.20 -0.30 0.19
C GLN A 125 8.65 -1.74 -0.10
N ASP A 126 9.15 -2.45 0.92
CA ASP A 126 9.70 -3.79 0.84
C ASP A 126 8.66 -4.80 1.36
N TYR A 127 8.06 -5.53 0.45
CA TYR A 127 6.98 -6.47 0.73
C TYR A 127 7.49 -7.89 0.72
N ILE A 128 7.30 -8.63 1.82
CA ILE A 128 7.71 -10.02 1.90
C ILE A 128 6.77 -10.91 1.09
N THR A 129 7.35 -11.65 0.16
CA THR A 129 6.65 -12.62 -0.69
C THR A 129 6.87 -14.06 -0.26
N ASN A 130 8.05 -14.35 0.33
CA ASN A 130 8.36 -15.69 0.80
C ASN A 130 9.27 -15.66 2.04
N VAL A 131 9.18 -16.71 2.85
CA VAL A 131 9.99 -16.92 4.06
C VAL A 131 10.56 -18.32 4.03
N ARG A 132 11.89 -18.44 4.10
CA ARG A 132 12.60 -19.71 4.26
C ARG A 132 13.26 -19.73 5.63
N LEU A 133 12.99 -20.76 6.41
CA LEU A 133 13.68 -20.99 7.68
C LEU A 133 15.08 -21.51 7.34
N SER A 134 16.12 -20.85 7.86
CA SER A 134 17.48 -21.36 7.78
C SER A 134 17.66 -22.37 8.91
N GLU A 135 17.53 -23.66 8.60
CA GLU A 135 17.99 -24.69 9.53
C GLU A 135 19.51 -24.55 9.69
N ASN A 136 19.92 -24.57 10.93
CA ASN A 136 21.33 -24.51 11.33
C ASN A 136 21.92 -25.92 11.37
#